data_0a0c373cf37934b25ec4d8fc971f0491
#
_entry.id   0a0c373cf37934b25ec4d8fc971f0491
#
_cell.length_a   1.000
_cell.length_b   1.000
_cell.length_c   1.000
_cell.angle_alpha   90.00
_cell.angle_beta   90.00
_cell.angle_gamma   90.00
#
_symmetry.space_group_name_H-M   'P 1'
#
loop_
_entity.id
_entity.type
_entity.pdbx_description
1 polymer ?
#
loop_
_entity_poly.entity_id
_entity_poly.type
_entity_poly.pdbx_seq_one_letter_code
_entity_poly.pdbx_strand_id
1 'polypeptide(L)'
;LMVGNDRDYLYSVGGRVKFGETAEEAVVREVLEETGVQMEIDRLGFVHENYFYGDVPSNRNKLIYEISLFFYMKVPDAFAPISESFTEDNSKEHLVWVSLDEDRKMYPEFFRTELKNPTDTVKHFTKDERVINR
;
A
#
# COMPACT_ATOMS: atom_id res chain seq x y z
N LEU A 1 -6.56 0.75 -8.03
CA LEU A 1 -5.24 0.46 -8.61
C LEU A 1 -4.37 -0.20 -7.55
N MET A 2 -3.73 -1.29 -7.91
CA MET A 2 -2.85 -2.07 -7.02
C MET A 2 -1.53 -2.35 -7.71
N VAL A 3 -0.55 -2.77 -6.92
CA VAL A 3 0.77 -3.17 -7.42
C VAL A 3 0.89 -4.68 -7.36
N GLY A 4 1.33 -5.28 -8.44
CA GLY A 4 1.65 -6.70 -8.54
C GLY A 4 3.12 -6.91 -8.83
N ASN A 5 3.62 -8.09 -8.47
CA ASN A 5 4.97 -8.55 -8.80
C ASN A 5 4.91 -10.05 -9.13
N ASP A 6 6.02 -10.76 -9.03
CA ASP A 6 6.09 -12.20 -9.26
C ASP A 6 5.49 -13.07 -8.13
N ARG A 7 4.93 -12.43 -7.09
CA ARG A 7 4.24 -13.11 -5.99
C ARG A 7 2.74 -13.29 -6.30
N ASP A 8 2.06 -14.09 -5.49
CA ASP A 8 0.65 -14.44 -5.70
C ASP A 8 -0.35 -13.44 -5.08
N TYR A 9 0.10 -12.27 -4.67
CA TYR A 9 -0.76 -11.24 -4.08
C TYR A 9 -0.47 -9.85 -4.63
N LEU A 10 -1.44 -8.96 -4.42
CA LEU A 10 -1.35 -7.55 -4.77
C LEU A 10 -1.22 -6.70 -3.51
N TYR A 11 -0.62 -5.54 -3.64
CA TYR A 11 -0.51 -4.59 -2.54
C TYR A 11 -0.77 -3.16 -3.00
N SER A 12 -0.94 -2.26 -2.04
CA SER A 12 -1.25 -0.86 -2.30
C SER A 12 -0.08 -0.13 -2.97
N VAL A 13 -0.41 0.87 -3.78
CA VAL A 13 0.59 1.81 -4.29
C VAL A 13 1.17 2.60 -3.11
N GLY A 14 2.48 2.69 -3.02
CA GLY A 14 3.14 3.43 -1.96
C GLY A 14 4.53 2.89 -1.63
N GLY A 15 5.10 3.40 -0.57
CA GLY A 15 6.41 3.01 -0.10
C GLY A 15 6.72 3.60 1.27
N ARG A 16 7.97 3.55 1.63
CA ARG A 16 8.43 4.01 2.94
C ARG A 16 8.65 5.52 2.97
N VAL A 17 8.30 6.13 4.09
CA VAL A 17 8.66 7.52 4.39
C VAL A 17 10.18 7.61 4.57
N LYS A 18 10.82 8.52 3.86
CA LYS A 18 12.25 8.79 4.03
C LYS A 18 12.46 9.81 5.14
N PHE A 19 13.57 9.69 5.86
CA PHE A 19 13.91 10.70 6.85
C PHE A 19 14.01 12.08 6.18
N GLY A 20 13.35 13.06 6.77
CA GLY A 20 13.30 14.42 6.23
C GLY A 20 12.03 14.75 5.45
N GLU A 21 11.16 13.77 5.20
CA GLU A 21 9.86 14.01 4.58
C GLU A 21 8.72 13.65 5.53
N THR A 22 7.56 14.27 5.30
CA THR A 22 6.32 13.89 5.99
C THR A 22 5.65 12.72 5.27
N ALA A 23 4.66 12.10 5.91
CA ALA A 23 3.88 11.04 5.27
C ALA A 23 3.14 11.56 4.01
N GLU A 24 2.65 12.80 4.04
CA GLU A 24 2.00 13.41 2.87
C GLU A 24 2.98 13.62 1.72
N GLU A 25 4.18 14.12 2.01
CA GLU A 25 5.23 14.26 1.01
C GLU A 25 5.64 12.90 0.43
N ALA A 26 5.75 11.89 1.30
CA ALA A 26 6.12 10.54 0.90
C ALA A 26 5.09 9.93 -0.07
N VAL A 27 3.79 10.04 0.22
CA VAL A 27 2.77 9.43 -0.63
C VAL A 27 2.72 10.12 -2.01
N VAL A 28 2.87 11.43 -2.07
CA VAL A 28 2.91 12.16 -3.35
C VAL A 28 4.11 11.70 -4.17
N ARG A 29 5.28 11.57 -3.54
CA ARG A 29 6.50 11.10 -4.20
C ARG A 29 6.33 9.66 -4.71
N GLU A 30 5.87 8.75 -3.87
CA GLU A 30 5.72 7.34 -4.24
C GLU A 30 4.69 7.13 -5.33
N VAL A 31 3.57 7.85 -5.29
CA VAL A 31 2.56 7.79 -6.35
C VAL A 31 3.16 8.25 -7.68
N LEU A 32 3.93 9.33 -7.67
CA LEU A 32 4.60 9.81 -8.89
C LEU A 32 5.61 8.78 -9.41
N GLU A 33 6.43 8.20 -8.53
CA GLU A 33 7.42 7.20 -8.92
C GLU A 33 6.78 5.94 -9.51
N GLU A 34 5.70 5.46 -8.92
CA GLU A 34 5.06 4.22 -9.34
C GLU A 34 4.09 4.38 -10.51
N THR A 35 3.40 5.50 -10.60
CA THR A 35 2.40 5.73 -11.65
C THR A 35 2.86 6.65 -12.78
N GLY A 36 3.90 7.42 -12.55
CA GLY A 36 4.34 8.45 -13.48
C GLY A 36 3.44 9.69 -13.48
N VAL A 37 2.45 9.77 -12.61
CA VAL A 37 1.46 10.84 -12.56
C VAL A 37 1.47 11.52 -11.20
N GLN A 38 1.59 12.85 -11.20
CA GLN A 38 1.48 13.62 -9.97
C GLN A 38 0.01 13.74 -9.56
N MET A 39 -0.28 13.39 -8.31
CA MET A 39 -1.64 13.46 -7.74
C MET A 39 -1.64 14.26 -6.45
N GLU A 40 -2.75 14.94 -6.21
CA GLU A 40 -3.00 15.62 -4.95
C GLU A 40 -3.67 14.67 -3.96
N ILE A 41 -3.42 14.90 -2.67
CA ILE A 41 -4.08 14.17 -1.59
C ILE A 41 -5.51 14.72 -1.43
N ASP A 42 -6.49 13.81 -1.36
CA ASP A 42 -7.84 14.17 -0.92
C ASP A 42 -7.89 14.20 0.61
N ARG A 43 -7.61 13.08 1.26
CA ARG A 43 -7.62 12.98 2.72
C ARG A 43 -6.92 11.72 3.21
N LEU A 44 -6.55 11.71 4.49
CA LEU A 44 -6.13 10.48 5.17
C LEU A 44 -7.35 9.58 5.38
N GLY A 45 -7.26 8.34 4.93
CA GLY A 45 -8.34 7.36 5.02
C GLY A 45 -8.17 6.36 6.15
N PHE A 46 -6.97 5.82 6.28
CA PHE A 46 -6.72 4.72 7.22
C PHE A 46 -5.36 4.86 7.89
N VAL A 47 -5.32 4.45 9.17
CA VAL A 47 -4.08 4.16 9.88
C VAL A 47 -4.07 2.67 10.17
N HIS A 48 -3.03 1.98 9.76
CA HIS A 48 -2.91 0.53 9.90
C HIS A 48 -1.66 0.19 10.70
N GLU A 49 -1.85 -0.51 11.80
CA GLU A 49 -0.76 -1.11 12.55
C GLU A 49 -0.66 -2.58 12.18
N ASN A 50 0.53 -3.05 11.87
CA ASN A 50 0.71 -4.42 11.40
C ASN A 50 1.93 -5.05 12.06
N TYR A 51 1.70 -6.15 12.80
CA TYR A 51 2.75 -7.05 13.25
C TYR A 51 2.77 -8.28 12.36
N PHE A 52 3.89 -8.52 11.71
CA PHE A 52 4.03 -9.65 10.80
C PHE A 52 5.46 -10.18 10.80
N TYR A 53 5.63 -11.39 10.29
CA TYR A 53 6.95 -11.97 10.10
C TYR A 53 7.40 -11.74 8.67
N GLY A 54 8.64 -11.28 8.51
CA GLY A 54 9.21 -10.99 7.19
C GLY A 54 9.38 -12.24 6.35
N ASP A 55 9.24 -12.09 5.05
CA ASP A 55 9.34 -13.18 4.06
C ASP A 55 10.42 -12.95 2.99
N VAL A 56 11.15 -11.83 3.08
CA VAL A 56 12.27 -11.54 2.19
C VAL A 56 13.60 -11.91 2.86
N PRO A 57 14.68 -12.13 2.10
CA PRO A 57 15.95 -12.61 2.68
C PRO A 57 16.52 -11.75 3.81
N SER A 58 16.33 -10.43 3.74
CA SER A 58 16.86 -9.49 4.74
C SER A 58 16.11 -9.53 6.09
N ASN A 59 14.84 -10.00 6.10
CA ASN A 59 14.00 -9.95 7.30
C ASN A 59 13.25 -11.26 7.58
N ARG A 60 13.62 -12.35 6.91
CA ARG A 60 12.94 -13.64 7.06
C ARG A 60 12.90 -14.09 8.52
N ASN A 61 11.71 -14.46 8.97
CA ASN A 61 11.40 -14.90 10.35
C ASN A 61 11.63 -13.82 11.42
N LYS A 62 11.88 -12.58 11.05
CA LYS A 62 11.93 -11.46 12.00
C LYS A 62 10.54 -10.90 12.18
N LEU A 63 10.20 -10.62 13.42
CA LEU A 63 8.94 -9.92 13.73
C LEU A 63 9.10 -8.43 13.37
N ILE A 64 8.19 -7.96 12.55
CA ILE A 64 8.19 -6.56 12.08
C ILE A 64 6.94 -5.87 12.58
N TYR A 65 7.10 -4.65 13.05
CA TYR A 65 6.00 -3.74 13.33
C TYR A 65 6.04 -2.59 12.34
N GLU A 66 4.92 -2.37 11.66
CA GLU A 66 4.80 -1.34 10.64
C GLU A 66 3.55 -0.52 10.87
N ILE A 67 3.69 0.80 10.81
CA ILE A 67 2.57 1.72 10.79
C ILE A 67 2.45 2.26 9.37
N SER A 68 1.28 2.06 8.76
CA SER A 68 0.99 2.55 7.42
C SER A 68 -0.13 3.58 7.46
N LEU A 69 0.08 4.66 6.72
CA LEU A 69 -0.92 5.70 6.53
C LEU A 69 -1.41 5.61 5.08
N PHE A 70 -2.71 5.38 4.90
CA PHE A 70 -3.32 5.27 3.57
C PHE A 70 -4.15 6.51 3.28
N PHE A 71 -3.81 7.15 2.18
CA PHE A 71 -4.47 8.38 1.73
C PHE A 71 -5.36 8.12 0.52
N TYR A 72 -6.53 8.72 0.51
CA TYR A 72 -7.30 8.86 -0.72
C TYR A 72 -6.68 9.96 -1.56
N MET A 73 -6.44 9.67 -2.82
CA MET A 73 -5.83 10.59 -3.76
C MET A 73 -6.86 11.13 -4.75
N LYS A 74 -6.66 12.36 -5.19
CA LYS A 74 -7.43 12.93 -6.29
C LYS A 74 -6.84 12.45 -7.60
N VAL A 75 -7.55 11.56 -8.29
CA VAL A 75 -7.09 10.97 -9.53
C VAL A 75 -7.47 11.88 -10.70
N PRO A 76 -6.52 12.34 -11.53
CA PRO A 76 -6.84 13.15 -12.70
C PRO A 76 -7.75 12.40 -13.69
N ASP A 77 -8.65 13.12 -14.36
CA ASP A 77 -9.60 12.53 -15.32
C ASP A 77 -8.91 11.77 -16.45
N ALA A 78 -7.77 12.25 -16.90
CA ALA A 78 -6.97 11.63 -17.97
C ALA A 78 -5.86 10.71 -17.43
N PHE A 79 -6.12 10.03 -16.31
CA PHE A 79 -5.13 9.18 -15.67
C PHE A 79 -4.70 8.00 -16.56
N ALA A 80 -3.40 7.95 -16.84
CA ALA A 80 -2.78 6.86 -17.58
C ALA A 80 -1.44 6.50 -16.91
N PRO A 81 -1.44 5.52 -15.99
CA PRO A 81 -0.23 5.18 -15.25
C PRO A 81 0.81 4.49 -16.14
N ILE A 82 2.08 4.59 -15.75
CA ILE A 82 3.14 3.77 -16.34
C ILE A 82 2.82 2.30 -16.04
N SER A 83 3.19 1.41 -16.96
CA SER A 83 2.82 0.00 -16.84
C SER A 83 3.75 -0.81 -15.94
N GLU A 84 4.96 -0.35 -15.72
CA GLU A 84 5.99 -1.10 -14.99
C GLU A 84 6.87 -0.18 -14.15
N SER A 85 7.29 -0.69 -12.99
CA SER A 85 8.33 -0.10 -12.15
C SER A 85 9.20 -1.22 -11.57
N PHE A 86 10.25 -0.85 -10.83
CA PHE A 86 11.13 -1.82 -10.20
C PHE A 86 11.27 -1.51 -8.72
N THR A 87 11.36 -2.57 -7.92
CA THR A 87 11.66 -2.46 -6.49
C THR A 87 13.14 -2.14 -6.26
N GLU A 88 13.53 -1.86 -5.01
CA GLU A 88 14.93 -1.63 -4.64
C GLU A 88 15.85 -2.82 -4.94
N ASP A 89 15.32 -4.04 -4.95
CA ASP A 89 16.05 -5.26 -5.30
C ASP A 89 15.96 -5.62 -6.79
N ASN A 90 15.49 -4.68 -7.62
CA ASN A 90 15.26 -4.83 -9.06
C ASN A 90 14.18 -5.85 -9.45
N SER A 91 13.34 -6.27 -8.51
CA SER A 91 12.14 -7.06 -8.85
C SER A 91 11.15 -6.20 -9.62
N LYS A 92 10.61 -6.77 -10.70
CA LYS A 92 9.67 -6.08 -11.57
C LYS A 92 8.31 -5.95 -10.90
N GLU A 93 7.81 -4.73 -10.84
CA GLU A 93 6.46 -4.41 -10.39
C GLU A 93 5.61 -3.93 -11.56
N HIS A 94 4.32 -4.14 -11.48
CA HIS A 94 3.37 -3.62 -12.46
C HIS A 94 2.09 -3.16 -11.76
N LEU A 95 1.42 -2.19 -12.37
CA LEU A 95 0.15 -1.68 -11.87
C LEU A 95 -1.00 -2.47 -12.44
N VAL A 96 -1.97 -2.78 -11.60
CA VAL A 96 -3.13 -3.61 -11.96
C VAL A 96 -4.41 -2.92 -11.48
N TRP A 97 -5.38 -2.78 -12.36
CA TRP A 97 -6.73 -2.43 -11.98
C TRP A 97 -7.43 -3.70 -11.51
N VAL A 98 -7.99 -3.65 -10.30
CA VAL A 98 -8.59 -4.81 -9.64
C VAL A 98 -9.96 -4.44 -9.14
N SER A 99 -10.95 -5.30 -9.42
CA SER A 99 -12.26 -5.20 -8.77
C SER A 99 -12.14 -5.63 -7.32
N LEU A 100 -12.87 -4.96 -6.43
CA LEU A 100 -12.93 -5.33 -5.01
C LEU A 100 -13.61 -6.70 -4.81
N ASP A 101 -14.28 -7.22 -5.82
CA ASP A 101 -14.95 -8.51 -5.78
C ASP A 101 -14.11 -9.68 -6.32
N GLU A 102 -12.91 -9.42 -6.83
CA GLU A 102 -12.02 -10.46 -7.30
C GLU A 102 -11.44 -11.30 -6.16
N ASP A 103 -11.18 -12.59 -6.42
CA ASP A 103 -10.61 -13.52 -5.44
C ASP A 103 -9.10 -13.34 -5.20
N ARG A 104 -8.43 -12.48 -5.96
CA ARG A 104 -6.99 -12.28 -5.80
C ARG A 104 -6.67 -11.75 -4.40
N LYS A 105 -5.65 -12.31 -3.78
CA LYS A 105 -5.16 -11.79 -2.50
C LYS A 105 -4.68 -10.36 -2.67
N MET A 106 -5.11 -9.49 -1.78
CA MET A 106 -4.65 -8.10 -1.72
C MET A 106 -4.35 -7.68 -0.29
N TYR A 107 -3.36 -6.83 -0.15
CA TYR A 107 -3.00 -6.27 1.14
C TYR A 107 -3.01 -4.74 1.06
N PRO A 108 -3.55 -4.05 2.05
CA PRO A 108 -4.21 -4.62 3.23
C PRO A 108 -5.57 -5.24 2.90
N GLU A 109 -5.92 -6.29 3.61
CA GLU A 109 -7.15 -7.06 3.36
C GLU A 109 -8.43 -6.25 3.57
N PHE A 110 -8.41 -5.26 4.48
CA PHE A 110 -9.58 -4.44 4.77
C PHE A 110 -10.01 -3.57 3.58
N PHE A 111 -9.19 -3.39 2.57
CA PHE A 111 -9.59 -2.66 1.37
C PHE A 111 -10.82 -3.27 0.70
N ARG A 112 -11.01 -4.58 0.76
CA ARG A 112 -12.17 -5.25 0.14
C ARG A 112 -13.50 -4.73 0.66
N THR A 113 -13.58 -4.41 1.93
CA THR A 113 -14.82 -3.93 2.55
C THR A 113 -14.87 -2.42 2.64
N GLU A 114 -13.77 -1.79 3.04
CA GLU A 114 -13.77 -0.36 3.36
C GLU A 114 -13.82 0.53 2.12
N LEU A 115 -13.20 0.12 1.01
CA LEU A 115 -13.23 0.91 -0.22
C LEU A 115 -14.57 0.84 -0.95
N LYS A 116 -15.44 -0.10 -0.61
CA LYS A 116 -16.81 -0.16 -1.16
C LYS A 116 -17.70 0.95 -0.61
N ASN A 117 -17.43 1.37 0.62
CA ASN A 117 -18.20 2.42 1.31
C ASN A 117 -17.25 3.41 2.00
N PRO A 118 -16.58 4.29 1.22
CA PRO A 118 -15.66 5.27 1.80
C PRO A 118 -16.39 6.20 2.79
N THR A 119 -15.71 6.51 3.89
CA THR A 119 -16.22 7.43 4.91
C THR A 119 -15.36 8.68 5.00
N ASP A 120 -15.89 9.73 5.62
CA ASP A 120 -15.16 10.99 5.83
C ASP A 120 -14.22 10.93 7.05
N THR A 121 -14.35 9.89 7.86
CA THR A 121 -13.55 9.73 9.07
C THR A 121 -12.37 8.82 8.82
N VAL A 122 -11.26 9.09 9.51
CA VAL A 122 -10.09 8.21 9.50
C VAL A 122 -10.42 6.95 10.30
N LYS A 123 -10.17 5.78 9.71
CA LYS A 123 -10.36 4.49 10.37
C LYS A 123 -9.03 3.88 10.74
N HIS A 124 -8.97 3.23 11.90
CA HIS A 124 -7.79 2.60 12.42
C HIS A 124 -7.98 1.08 12.47
N PHE A 125 -7.04 0.35 11.90
CA PHE A 125 -7.03 -1.12 11.89
C PHE A 125 -5.72 -1.64 12.44
N THR A 126 -5.79 -2.78 13.09
CA THR A 126 -4.61 -3.48 13.61
C THR A 126 -4.64 -4.94 13.17
N LYS A 127 -3.56 -5.41 12.58
CA LYS A 127 -3.32 -6.82 12.30
C LYS A 127 -2.15 -7.29 13.17
N ASP A 128 -2.35 -8.36 13.92
CA ASP A 128 -1.37 -8.83 14.89
C ASP A 128 -1.12 -10.33 14.73
N GLU A 129 0.03 -10.65 14.14
CA GLU A 129 0.46 -12.04 13.96
C GLU A 129 1.45 -12.50 15.04
N ARG A 130 1.65 -11.71 16.10
CA ARG A 130 2.58 -12.10 17.16
C ARG A 130 2.13 -13.38 17.83
N VAL A 131 3.09 -14.29 18.01
CA VAL A 131 2.86 -15.46 18.85
C VAL A 131 3.01 -15.04 20.30
N ILE A 132 1.90 -15.06 21.04
CA ILE A 132 1.91 -14.71 22.46
C ILE A 132 2.02 -16.01 23.26
N ASN A 133 3.17 -16.24 23.88
CA ASN A 133 3.36 -17.31 24.85
C ASN A 133 2.74 -16.86 26.17
N ARG A 134 1.64 -17.49 26.52
CA ARG A 134 0.97 -17.26 27.80
C ARG A 134 1.32 -18.37 28.79
#